data_4fc8699241eb1f5487a9397910ffc6e7
#
_entry.id   4fc8699241eb1f5487a9397910ffc6e7
#
_cell.length_a   1.000
_cell.length_b   1.000
_cell.length_c   1.000
_cell.angle_alpha   90.00
_cell.angle_beta   90.00
_cell.angle_gamma   90.00
#
_symmetry.space_group_name_H-M   'P 1'
#
loop_
_entity.id
_entity.type
_entity.pdbx_description
1 polymer ?
#
loop_
_entity_poly.entity_id
_entity_poly.type
_entity_poly.pdbx_seq_one_letter_code
_entity_poly.pdbx_strand_id
1 'polypeptide(L)'
;MNHWENETYNLKNELQKESEQLKKEKEKKENSYQTLITEIKQEIQLLKKVKIPNSYIQILQNQDYQTETLTHAFRNIVEEVSKRTKDVTEKISHLKIEMTQTVDRFNEYCKEYDSLKENQLYYRKEIQELIQLLNEKLTSHYGKTIEVKPLCEYIEVKDEKWRNALEGYLNSQRFDLIIEPEYFEYALLVYEEYKNKRGIYGVGIVDVAKMSRYEDVDVKDTLASQLDCKNTYARWYVNMLLSKVQCVDDVTQLRNYATAITPTCMLYKNYTARAINPRIYNKPYIGL
;
A
#
# COMPACT_ATOMS: atom_id res chain seq x y z
N MET A 1 92.56 20.01 -36.40
CA MET A 1 91.53 20.15 -35.31
C MET A 1 91.20 18.76 -34.84
N ASN A 2 91.47 18.47 -33.60
CA ASN A 2 91.69 17.13 -33.08
C ASN A 2 90.42 16.33 -32.84
N HIS A 3 90.46 15.04 -33.07
CA HIS A 3 89.42 14.05 -32.82
C HIS A 3 88.76 14.23 -31.44
N TRP A 4 89.56 14.57 -30.42
CA TRP A 4 89.07 14.88 -29.04
C TRP A 4 88.23 16.14 -28.93
N GLU A 5 88.40 17.16 -29.73
CA GLU A 5 87.58 18.37 -29.69
C GLU A 5 86.18 18.12 -30.26
N ASN A 6 86.11 17.26 -31.29
CA ASN A 6 84.82 16.85 -31.91
C ASN A 6 84.03 15.94 -30.95
N GLU A 7 84.72 15.03 -30.32
CA GLU A 7 84.10 14.12 -29.36
C GLU A 7 83.57 14.85 -28.14
N THR A 8 84.32 15.81 -27.59
CA THR A 8 83.89 16.69 -26.46
C THR A 8 82.72 17.59 -26.87
N TYR A 9 82.72 18.07 -28.10
CA TYR A 9 81.59 18.88 -28.63
C TYR A 9 80.31 18.05 -28.76
N ASN A 10 80.42 16.82 -29.29
CA ASN A 10 79.27 15.91 -29.44
C ASN A 10 78.71 15.50 -28.09
N LEU A 11 79.51 15.12 -27.10
CA LEU A 11 79.19 14.82 -25.77
C LEU A 11 78.48 16.00 -25.06
N LYS A 12 78.98 17.20 -25.26
CA LYS A 12 78.36 18.41 -24.72
C LYS A 12 76.98 18.69 -25.32
N ASN A 13 76.79 18.44 -26.59
CA ASN A 13 75.49 18.58 -27.26
C ASN A 13 74.48 17.49 -26.80
N GLU A 14 74.94 16.24 -26.59
CA GLU A 14 74.08 15.14 -26.05
C GLU A 14 73.64 15.46 -24.62
N LEU A 15 74.62 15.87 -23.78
CA LEU A 15 74.30 16.27 -22.40
C LEU A 15 73.33 17.43 -22.35
N GLN A 16 73.49 18.39 -23.26
CA GLN A 16 72.49 19.52 -23.31
C GLN A 16 71.12 19.08 -23.74
N LYS A 17 70.98 18.17 -24.72
CA LYS A 17 69.71 17.58 -25.13
C LYS A 17 69.06 16.76 -24.02
N GLU A 18 69.84 15.96 -23.33
CA GLU A 18 69.37 15.15 -22.21
C GLU A 18 68.91 16.02 -21.02
N SER A 19 69.65 17.09 -20.72
CA SER A 19 69.28 18.10 -19.72
C SER A 19 67.96 18.81 -20.08
N GLU A 20 67.76 19.15 -21.34
CA GLU A 20 66.50 19.76 -21.81
C GLU A 20 65.33 18.78 -21.76
N GLN A 21 65.54 17.49 -22.08
CA GLN A 21 64.55 16.44 -21.96
C GLN A 21 64.15 16.22 -20.49
N LEU A 22 65.13 16.12 -19.58
CA LEU A 22 64.86 15.96 -18.15
C LEU A 22 64.14 17.17 -17.55
N LYS A 23 64.42 18.40 -18.02
CA LYS A 23 63.68 19.59 -17.63
C LYS A 23 62.22 19.51 -18.07
N LYS A 24 61.94 19.15 -19.32
CA LYS A 24 60.55 18.97 -19.82
C LYS A 24 59.80 17.88 -19.08
N GLU A 25 60.49 16.79 -18.77
CA GLU A 25 59.88 15.68 -18.01
C GLU A 25 59.58 16.08 -16.58
N LYS A 26 60.46 16.83 -15.92
CA LYS A 26 60.24 17.39 -14.60
C LYS A 26 59.07 18.36 -14.58
N GLU A 27 58.97 19.30 -15.54
CA GLU A 27 57.85 20.23 -15.66
C GLU A 27 56.53 19.49 -15.92
N LYS A 28 56.52 18.44 -16.72
CA LYS A 28 55.34 17.62 -16.98
C LYS A 28 54.88 16.89 -15.72
N LYS A 29 55.80 16.32 -14.96
CA LYS A 29 55.50 15.65 -13.68
C LYS A 29 54.99 16.66 -12.64
N GLU A 30 55.58 17.85 -12.55
CA GLU A 30 55.14 18.89 -11.63
C GLU A 30 53.71 19.37 -11.97
N ASN A 31 53.41 19.61 -13.23
CA ASN A 31 52.06 19.99 -13.69
C ASN A 31 51.04 18.90 -13.38
N SER A 32 51.36 17.63 -13.62
CA SER A 32 50.50 16.50 -13.27
C SER A 32 50.27 16.39 -11.77
N TYR A 33 51.29 16.67 -10.97
CA TYR A 33 51.17 16.68 -9.49
C TYR A 33 50.26 17.81 -8.99
N GLN A 34 50.41 19.03 -9.56
CA GLN A 34 49.53 20.17 -9.21
C GLN A 34 48.06 19.94 -9.62
N THR A 35 47.83 19.29 -10.74
CA THR A 35 46.50 18.88 -11.18
C THR A 35 45.88 17.90 -10.18
N LEU A 36 46.63 16.87 -9.79
CA LEU A 36 46.18 15.86 -8.82
C LEU A 36 45.84 16.50 -7.43
N ILE A 37 46.69 17.42 -6.96
CA ILE A 37 46.41 18.16 -5.71
C ILE A 37 45.11 18.96 -5.83
N THR A 38 44.82 19.56 -6.96
CA THR A 38 43.63 20.34 -7.20
C THR A 38 42.38 19.44 -7.15
N GLU A 39 42.45 18.29 -7.82
CA GLU A 39 41.38 17.27 -7.78
C GLU A 39 41.14 16.74 -6.36
N ILE A 40 42.19 16.39 -5.62
CA ILE A 40 42.08 15.98 -4.22
C ILE A 40 41.41 17.06 -3.37
N LYS A 41 41.76 18.34 -3.54
CA LYS A 41 41.13 19.44 -2.79
C LYS A 41 39.63 19.56 -3.11
N GLN A 42 39.22 19.35 -4.35
CA GLN A 42 37.80 19.37 -4.74
C GLN A 42 37.06 18.19 -4.09
N GLU A 43 37.61 17.00 -4.15
CA GLU A 43 37.02 15.81 -3.52
C GLU A 43 36.91 15.93 -2.00
N ILE A 44 37.91 16.52 -1.33
CA ILE A 44 37.83 16.84 0.11
C ILE A 44 36.64 17.74 0.43
N GLN A 45 36.30 18.71 -0.42
CA GLN A 45 35.13 19.55 -0.21
C GLN A 45 33.81 18.74 -0.32
N LEU A 46 33.74 17.79 -1.22
CA LEU A 46 32.61 16.87 -1.34
C LEU A 46 32.50 15.94 -0.12
N LEU A 47 33.60 15.37 0.33
CA LEU A 47 33.66 14.51 1.52
C LEU A 47 33.19 15.24 2.80
N LYS A 48 33.47 16.54 2.96
CA LYS A 48 32.94 17.37 4.05
C LYS A 48 31.40 17.46 4.02
N LYS A 49 30.81 17.57 2.85
CA LYS A 49 29.32 17.59 2.70
C LYS A 49 28.70 16.25 3.10
N VAL A 50 29.41 15.15 2.93
CA VAL A 50 28.94 13.79 3.27
C VAL A 50 29.18 13.44 4.76
N LYS A 51 29.67 14.39 5.57
CA LYS A 51 29.96 14.20 7.01
C LYS A 51 30.94 13.04 7.30
N ILE A 52 31.97 12.88 6.49
CA ILE A 52 33.08 11.96 6.75
C ILE A 52 33.83 12.44 8.00
N PRO A 53 34.35 11.55 8.87
CA PRO A 53 35.11 11.93 10.06
C PRO A 53 36.28 12.86 9.73
N ASN A 54 36.37 13.99 10.42
CA ASN A 54 37.38 15.00 10.16
C ASN A 54 38.85 14.48 10.30
N SER A 55 39.06 13.43 11.09
CA SER A 55 40.38 12.77 11.22
C SER A 55 40.92 12.27 9.89
N TYR A 56 40.09 11.69 9.03
CA TYR A 56 40.49 11.22 7.69
C TYR A 56 40.77 12.38 6.76
N ILE A 57 39.95 13.44 6.84
CA ILE A 57 40.11 14.65 6.02
C ILE A 57 41.41 15.38 6.38
N GLN A 58 41.74 15.44 7.65
CA GLN A 58 42.99 16.05 8.12
C GLN A 58 44.25 15.32 7.63
N ILE A 59 44.23 14.00 7.54
CA ILE A 59 45.35 13.20 6.98
C ILE A 59 45.56 13.57 5.50
N LEU A 60 44.47 13.77 4.72
CA LEU A 60 44.55 14.18 3.32
C LEU A 60 44.98 15.65 3.14
N GLN A 61 44.82 16.48 4.15
CA GLN A 61 45.22 17.91 4.13
C GLN A 61 46.68 18.15 4.56
N ASN A 62 47.27 17.22 5.33
CA ASN A 62 48.66 17.29 5.74
C ASN A 62 49.55 16.88 4.57
N GLN A 63 50.54 17.74 4.26
CA GLN A 63 51.42 17.56 3.10
C GLN A 63 52.54 16.51 3.33
N ASP A 64 52.58 15.85 4.47
CA ASP A 64 53.55 14.81 4.76
C ASP A 64 52.98 13.42 4.39
N TYR A 65 53.03 13.13 3.10
CA TYR A 65 52.42 11.94 2.52
C TYR A 65 53.32 10.71 2.61
N GLN A 66 53.30 10.02 3.74
CA GLN A 66 53.75 8.63 3.78
C GLN A 66 52.75 7.73 3.08
N THR A 67 53.18 6.99 2.08
CA THR A 67 52.30 6.20 1.19
C THR A 67 51.36 5.23 1.92
N GLU A 68 51.84 4.60 3.02
CA GLU A 68 51.06 3.67 3.82
C GLU A 68 49.90 4.37 4.56
N THR A 69 50.20 5.53 5.19
CA THR A 69 49.19 6.33 5.92
C THR A 69 48.08 6.82 5.02
N LEU A 70 48.43 7.29 3.81
CA LEU A 70 47.49 7.70 2.81
C LEU A 70 46.63 6.54 2.33
N THR A 71 47.23 5.40 2.01
CA THR A 71 46.52 4.20 1.56
C THR A 71 45.50 3.73 2.59
N HIS A 72 45.88 3.75 3.86
CA HIS A 72 44.97 3.39 4.97
C HIS A 72 43.82 4.41 5.10
N ALA A 73 44.10 5.70 5.03
CA ALA A 73 43.08 6.75 5.11
C ALA A 73 42.09 6.64 3.95
N PHE A 74 42.54 6.43 2.72
CA PHE A 74 41.67 6.23 1.56
C PHE A 74 40.79 4.98 1.69
N ARG A 75 41.34 3.87 2.16
CA ARG A 75 40.59 2.65 2.38
C ARG A 75 39.43 2.87 3.37
N ASN A 76 39.72 3.52 4.51
CA ASN A 76 38.73 3.81 5.52
C ASN A 76 37.64 4.77 5.01
N ILE A 77 38.00 5.75 4.18
CA ILE A 77 37.02 6.65 3.55
C ILE A 77 36.13 5.88 2.59
N VAL A 78 36.68 5.00 1.76
CA VAL A 78 35.91 4.18 0.80
C VAL A 78 34.93 3.28 1.56
N GLU A 79 35.37 2.63 2.65
CA GLU A 79 34.50 1.79 3.48
C GLU A 79 33.36 2.60 4.09
N GLU A 80 33.65 3.77 4.69
CA GLU A 80 32.61 4.62 5.29
C GLU A 80 31.64 5.18 4.25
N VAL A 81 32.13 5.61 3.08
CA VAL A 81 31.26 6.06 1.99
C VAL A 81 30.39 4.91 1.47
N SER A 82 30.95 3.73 1.30
CA SER A 82 30.23 2.54 0.86
C SER A 82 29.11 2.17 1.84
N LYS A 83 29.40 2.18 3.14
CA LYS A 83 28.41 1.94 4.19
C LYS A 83 27.27 2.95 4.14
N ARG A 84 27.61 4.24 4.10
CA ARG A 84 26.59 5.32 4.02
C ARG A 84 25.77 5.25 2.74
N THR A 85 26.40 4.92 1.62
CA THR A 85 25.69 4.74 0.34
C THR A 85 24.66 3.63 0.47
N LYS A 86 25.02 2.51 1.10
CA LYS A 86 24.09 1.41 1.37
C LYS A 86 22.92 1.86 2.26
N ASP A 87 23.21 2.52 3.38
CA ASP A 87 22.18 3.01 4.32
C ASP A 87 21.22 4.00 3.64
N VAL A 88 21.74 4.92 2.81
CA VAL A 88 20.92 5.88 2.07
C VAL A 88 20.08 5.18 1.01
N THR A 89 20.65 4.20 0.30
CA THR A 89 19.93 3.43 -0.72
C THR A 89 18.77 2.64 -0.10
N GLU A 90 18.99 2.03 1.06
CA GLU A 90 17.94 1.32 1.81
C GLU A 90 16.82 2.28 2.26
N LYS A 91 17.19 3.46 2.78
CA LYS A 91 16.20 4.49 3.15
C LYS A 91 15.40 5.00 1.94
N ILE A 92 16.06 5.24 0.81
CA ILE A 92 15.37 5.65 -0.42
C ILE A 92 14.39 4.57 -0.87
N SER A 93 14.78 3.29 -0.82
CA SER A 93 13.90 2.18 -1.18
C SER A 93 12.69 2.10 -0.26
N HIS A 94 12.87 2.25 1.04
CA HIS A 94 11.78 2.27 2.02
C HIS A 94 10.82 3.45 1.78
N LEU A 95 11.35 4.66 1.62
CA LEU A 95 10.55 5.86 1.35
C LEU A 95 9.78 5.77 0.02
N LYS A 96 10.34 5.13 -1.01
CA LYS A 96 9.63 4.89 -2.27
C LYS A 96 8.43 3.98 -2.08
N ILE A 97 8.56 2.92 -1.28
CA ILE A 97 7.45 2.01 -0.96
C ILE A 97 6.36 2.77 -0.19
N GLU A 98 6.72 3.53 0.84
CA GLU A 98 5.76 4.33 1.62
C GLU A 98 5.05 5.37 0.76
N MET A 99 5.78 6.03 -0.15
CA MET A 99 5.20 6.99 -1.08
C MET A 99 4.18 6.32 -2.01
N THR A 100 4.53 5.18 -2.60
CA THR A 100 3.60 4.43 -3.46
C THR A 100 2.33 4.05 -2.70
N GLN A 101 2.46 3.46 -1.51
CA GLN A 101 1.30 3.10 -0.67
C GLN A 101 0.45 4.32 -0.28
N THR A 102 1.08 5.48 -0.08
CA THR A 102 0.36 6.71 0.27
C THR A 102 -0.39 7.28 -0.94
N VAL A 103 0.22 7.25 -2.13
CA VAL A 103 -0.42 7.66 -3.38
C VAL A 103 -1.60 6.74 -3.71
N ASP A 104 -1.44 5.43 -3.54
CA ASP A 104 -2.53 4.47 -3.79
C ASP A 104 -3.72 4.75 -2.86
N ARG A 105 -3.47 4.94 -1.55
CA ARG A 105 -4.53 5.32 -0.60
C ARG A 105 -5.19 6.66 -0.95
N PHE A 106 -4.41 7.64 -1.35
CA PHE A 106 -4.94 8.93 -1.79
C PHE A 106 -5.86 8.78 -3.00
N ASN A 107 -5.44 8.00 -3.99
CA ASN A 107 -6.25 7.74 -5.18
C ASN A 107 -7.56 6.98 -4.85
N GLU A 108 -7.51 6.05 -3.88
CA GLU A 108 -8.72 5.39 -3.38
C GLU A 108 -9.67 6.38 -2.71
N TYR A 109 -9.18 7.27 -1.85
CA TYR A 109 -10.00 8.30 -1.22
C TYR A 109 -10.59 9.30 -2.25
N CYS A 110 -9.85 9.66 -3.29
CA CYS A 110 -10.38 10.51 -4.36
C CYS A 110 -11.54 9.81 -5.08
N LYS A 111 -11.39 8.54 -5.45
CA LYS A 111 -12.46 7.76 -6.08
C LYS A 111 -13.69 7.62 -5.18
N GLU A 112 -13.47 7.39 -3.89
CA GLU A 112 -14.54 7.34 -2.91
C GLU A 112 -15.26 8.69 -2.80
N TYR A 113 -14.52 9.79 -2.71
CA TYR A 113 -15.07 11.14 -2.65
C TYR A 113 -15.90 11.47 -3.90
N ASP A 114 -15.38 11.16 -5.09
CA ASP A 114 -16.09 11.41 -6.34
C ASP A 114 -17.40 10.59 -6.43
N SER A 115 -17.36 9.31 -6.01
CA SER A 115 -18.56 8.45 -5.97
C SER A 115 -19.62 8.98 -4.99
N LEU A 116 -19.21 9.42 -3.80
CA LEU A 116 -20.12 10.02 -2.81
C LEU A 116 -20.72 11.34 -3.31
N LYS A 117 -19.97 12.13 -4.07
CA LYS A 117 -20.47 13.37 -4.69
C LYS A 117 -21.55 13.10 -5.73
N GLU A 118 -21.48 11.95 -6.41
CA GLU A 118 -22.48 11.48 -7.38
C GLU A 118 -23.61 10.65 -6.70
N ASN A 119 -23.68 10.61 -5.35
CA ASN A 119 -24.58 9.75 -4.58
C ASN A 119 -24.44 8.25 -4.91
N GLN A 120 -23.25 7.81 -5.32
CA GLN A 120 -22.94 6.41 -5.56
C GLN A 120 -22.09 5.86 -4.40
N LEU A 121 -22.42 4.66 -3.93
CA LEU A 121 -21.64 3.97 -2.90
C LEU A 121 -20.32 3.45 -3.49
N TYR A 122 -19.20 3.80 -2.85
CA TYR A 122 -17.89 3.29 -3.24
C TYR A 122 -17.59 1.98 -2.50
N TYR A 123 -17.67 0.88 -3.21
CA TYR A 123 -17.36 -0.45 -2.69
C TYR A 123 -15.88 -0.79 -2.85
N ARG A 124 -15.41 -1.78 -2.06
CA ARG A 124 -14.10 -2.38 -2.30
C ARG A 124 -14.02 -2.98 -3.71
N LYS A 125 -12.81 -3.01 -4.24
CA LYS A 125 -12.54 -3.44 -5.63
C LYS A 125 -13.17 -4.79 -5.97
N GLU A 126 -13.08 -5.76 -5.07
CA GLU A 126 -13.61 -7.11 -5.28
C GLU A 126 -15.14 -7.13 -5.47
N ILE A 127 -15.84 -6.26 -4.76
CA ILE A 127 -17.31 -6.12 -4.85
C ILE A 127 -17.67 -5.47 -6.18
N GLN A 128 -17.01 -4.36 -6.54
CA GLN A 128 -17.23 -3.65 -7.80
C GLN A 128 -16.96 -4.56 -9.01
N GLU A 129 -15.84 -5.28 -8.99
CA GLU A 129 -15.46 -6.23 -10.05
C GLU A 129 -16.49 -7.35 -10.22
N LEU A 130 -17.02 -7.91 -9.10
CA LEU A 130 -18.03 -8.95 -9.20
C LEU A 130 -19.36 -8.42 -9.73
N ILE A 131 -19.83 -7.25 -9.25
CA ILE A 131 -21.06 -6.62 -9.74
C ILE A 131 -20.95 -6.35 -11.23
N GLN A 132 -19.87 -5.72 -11.67
CA GLN A 132 -19.66 -5.40 -13.09
C GLN A 132 -19.61 -6.67 -13.94
N LEU A 133 -18.89 -7.68 -13.50
CA LEU A 133 -18.77 -8.97 -14.19
C LEU A 133 -20.13 -9.66 -14.34
N LEU A 134 -20.90 -9.72 -13.25
CA LEU A 134 -22.20 -10.38 -13.26
C LEU A 134 -23.21 -9.60 -14.12
N ASN A 135 -23.28 -8.29 -14.01
CA ASN A 135 -24.13 -7.46 -14.85
C ASN A 135 -23.85 -7.66 -16.35
N GLU A 136 -22.58 -7.69 -16.75
CA GLU A 136 -22.14 -7.93 -18.11
C GLU A 136 -22.55 -9.35 -18.59
N LYS A 137 -22.18 -10.38 -17.83
CA LYS A 137 -22.35 -11.78 -18.21
C LYS A 137 -23.82 -12.23 -18.19
N LEU A 138 -24.58 -11.83 -17.16
CA LEU A 138 -25.99 -12.13 -17.06
C LEU A 138 -26.79 -11.41 -18.18
N THR A 139 -26.56 -10.12 -18.39
CA THR A 139 -27.19 -9.34 -19.46
C THR A 139 -26.93 -9.98 -20.84
N SER A 140 -25.66 -10.36 -21.11
CA SER A 140 -25.29 -11.01 -22.37
C SER A 140 -25.94 -12.39 -22.54
N HIS A 141 -26.02 -13.18 -21.47
CA HIS A 141 -26.57 -14.55 -21.51
C HIS A 141 -28.08 -14.57 -21.69
N TYR A 142 -28.81 -13.71 -20.97
CA TYR A 142 -30.28 -13.69 -20.96
C TYR A 142 -30.90 -12.70 -21.97
N GLY A 143 -30.07 -11.86 -22.60
CA GLY A 143 -30.57 -10.88 -23.63
C GLY A 143 -31.43 -9.75 -23.07
N LYS A 144 -31.40 -9.53 -21.73
CA LYS A 144 -32.12 -8.44 -21.05
C LYS A 144 -31.20 -7.78 -20.03
N THR A 145 -31.35 -6.50 -19.75
CA THR A 145 -30.59 -5.78 -18.74
C THR A 145 -30.87 -6.36 -17.37
N ILE A 146 -29.84 -6.88 -16.70
CA ILE A 146 -29.89 -7.43 -15.34
C ILE A 146 -28.94 -6.62 -14.48
N GLU A 147 -29.46 -6.04 -13.41
CA GLU A 147 -28.69 -5.23 -12.45
C GLU A 147 -28.60 -5.98 -11.13
N VAL A 148 -27.38 -6.38 -10.77
CA VAL A 148 -27.07 -7.04 -9.50
C VAL A 148 -26.62 -5.99 -8.51
N LYS A 149 -27.19 -6.02 -7.29
CA LYS A 149 -26.89 -5.06 -6.23
C LYS A 149 -26.55 -5.78 -4.92
N PRO A 150 -25.69 -5.17 -4.08
CA PRO A 150 -25.43 -5.67 -2.74
C PRO A 150 -26.58 -5.39 -1.79
N LEU A 151 -26.68 -6.17 -0.71
CA LEU A 151 -27.75 -6.07 0.30
C LEU A 151 -27.91 -4.63 0.82
N CYS A 152 -26.82 -3.90 1.08
CA CYS A 152 -26.86 -2.56 1.66
C CYS A 152 -27.66 -1.53 0.81
N GLU A 153 -27.81 -1.75 -0.50
CA GLU A 153 -28.64 -0.88 -1.36
C GLU A 153 -30.15 -1.17 -1.27
N TYR A 154 -30.51 -2.33 -0.74
CA TYR A 154 -31.92 -2.75 -0.59
C TYR A 154 -32.50 -2.48 0.78
N ILE A 155 -31.69 -2.02 1.74
CA ILE A 155 -32.09 -1.86 3.14
C ILE A 155 -31.83 -0.43 3.63
N GLU A 156 -32.73 0.04 4.51
CA GLU A 156 -32.64 1.34 5.18
C GLU A 156 -32.76 1.18 6.69
N VAL A 157 -32.03 1.99 7.44
CA VAL A 157 -32.09 1.99 8.90
C VAL A 157 -33.32 2.78 9.37
N LYS A 158 -34.20 2.19 10.21
CA LYS A 158 -35.38 2.87 10.78
C LYS A 158 -35.03 3.82 11.91
N ASP A 159 -34.17 3.36 12.82
CA ASP A 159 -33.72 4.13 13.98
C ASP A 159 -32.19 4.24 13.93
N GLU A 160 -31.70 5.47 13.76
CA GLU A 160 -30.29 5.80 13.69
C GLU A 160 -29.46 5.32 14.88
N LYS A 161 -30.12 5.16 16.04
CA LYS A 161 -29.52 4.57 17.23
C LYS A 161 -28.87 3.20 16.96
N TRP A 162 -29.46 2.41 16.06
CA TRP A 162 -29.02 1.05 15.72
C TRP A 162 -28.09 0.97 14.52
N ARG A 163 -27.80 2.08 13.83
CA ARG A 163 -26.99 2.10 12.62
C ARG A 163 -25.65 1.37 12.80
N ASN A 164 -24.89 1.74 13.83
CA ASN A 164 -23.58 1.14 14.10
C ASN A 164 -23.68 -0.36 14.42
N ALA A 165 -24.70 -0.76 15.15
CA ALA A 165 -24.95 -2.16 15.48
C ALA A 165 -25.29 -2.98 14.23
N LEU A 166 -26.10 -2.43 13.32
CA LEU A 166 -26.46 -3.05 12.04
C LEU A 166 -25.25 -3.19 11.12
N GLU A 167 -24.52 -2.10 10.88
CA GLU A 167 -23.28 -2.10 10.09
C GLU A 167 -22.26 -3.07 10.68
N GLY A 168 -22.08 -3.04 11.98
CA GLY A 168 -21.12 -3.86 12.71
C GLY A 168 -21.46 -5.35 12.68
N TYR A 169 -22.74 -5.71 12.90
CA TYR A 169 -23.18 -7.10 12.93
C TYR A 169 -23.19 -7.72 11.54
N LEU A 170 -23.74 -7.03 10.55
CA LEU A 170 -23.74 -7.50 9.16
C LEU A 170 -22.32 -7.59 8.57
N ASN A 171 -21.41 -6.70 8.97
CA ASN A 171 -20.02 -6.70 8.54
C ASN A 171 -19.90 -6.88 7.00
N SER A 172 -19.20 -7.90 6.53
CA SER A 172 -19.06 -8.21 5.09
C SER A 172 -20.37 -8.66 4.43
N GLN A 173 -21.31 -9.23 5.17
CA GLN A 173 -22.59 -9.71 4.64
C GLN A 173 -23.49 -8.60 4.09
N ARG A 174 -23.28 -7.33 4.50
CA ARG A 174 -23.98 -6.19 3.88
C ARG A 174 -23.65 -5.98 2.42
N PHE A 175 -22.56 -6.58 1.93
CA PHE A 175 -22.11 -6.54 0.53
C PHE A 175 -22.45 -7.80 -0.25
N ASP A 176 -23.11 -8.79 0.35
CA ASP A 176 -23.54 -9.99 -0.35
C ASP A 176 -24.57 -9.61 -1.43
N LEU A 177 -24.40 -10.17 -2.61
CA LEU A 177 -25.20 -9.81 -3.79
C LEU A 177 -26.54 -10.54 -3.78
N ILE A 178 -27.60 -9.75 -3.92
CA ILE A 178 -28.98 -10.27 -4.05
C ILE A 178 -29.27 -10.44 -5.53
N ILE A 179 -29.54 -11.68 -5.93
CA ILE A 179 -29.82 -12.06 -7.31
C ILE A 179 -31.14 -12.82 -7.34
N GLU A 180 -31.95 -12.61 -8.39
CA GLU A 180 -33.17 -13.38 -8.57
C GLU A 180 -32.87 -14.88 -8.76
N PRO A 181 -33.75 -15.77 -8.29
CA PRO A 181 -33.50 -17.23 -8.28
C PRO A 181 -33.09 -17.79 -9.64
N GLU A 182 -33.69 -17.29 -10.72
CA GLU A 182 -33.44 -17.77 -12.09
C GLU A 182 -32.02 -17.53 -12.60
N TYR A 183 -31.30 -16.54 -12.02
CA TYR A 183 -29.92 -16.21 -12.44
C TYR A 183 -28.85 -16.81 -11.55
N PHE A 184 -29.21 -17.38 -10.40
CA PHE A 184 -28.25 -17.80 -9.37
C PHE A 184 -27.25 -18.83 -9.89
N GLU A 185 -27.70 -19.88 -10.57
CA GLU A 185 -26.80 -20.94 -11.04
C GLU A 185 -25.77 -20.42 -12.04
N TYR A 186 -26.22 -19.62 -13.01
CA TYR A 186 -25.29 -19.05 -13.99
C TYR A 186 -24.36 -18.02 -13.37
N ALA A 187 -24.83 -17.19 -12.44
CA ALA A 187 -24.00 -16.28 -11.69
C ALA A 187 -22.91 -17.00 -10.89
N LEU A 188 -23.25 -18.15 -10.28
CA LEU A 188 -22.29 -18.98 -9.56
C LEU A 188 -21.21 -19.56 -10.47
N LEU A 189 -21.58 -20.02 -11.68
CA LEU A 189 -20.62 -20.51 -12.68
C LEU A 189 -19.67 -19.41 -13.13
N VAL A 190 -20.19 -18.23 -13.41
CA VAL A 190 -19.39 -17.05 -13.77
C VAL A 190 -18.42 -16.69 -12.64
N TYR A 191 -18.88 -16.65 -11.41
CA TYR A 191 -18.04 -16.35 -10.25
C TYR A 191 -16.92 -17.37 -10.09
N GLU A 192 -17.24 -18.66 -10.16
CA GLU A 192 -16.25 -19.74 -10.06
C GLU A 192 -15.17 -19.63 -11.15
N GLU A 193 -15.56 -19.33 -12.39
CA GLU A 193 -14.63 -19.20 -13.51
C GLU A 193 -13.67 -18.01 -13.34
N TYR A 194 -14.16 -16.86 -12.80
CA TYR A 194 -13.40 -15.61 -12.80
C TYR A 194 -12.77 -15.24 -11.47
N LYS A 195 -13.12 -15.90 -10.34
CA LYS A 195 -12.60 -15.56 -9.00
C LYS A 195 -11.08 -15.48 -8.95
N ASN A 196 -10.38 -16.47 -9.53
CA ASN A 196 -8.92 -16.49 -9.55
C ASN A 196 -8.33 -15.55 -10.60
N LYS A 197 -8.99 -15.42 -11.76
CA LYS A 197 -8.51 -14.59 -12.88
C LYS A 197 -8.53 -13.11 -12.53
N ARG A 198 -9.50 -12.66 -11.72
CA ARG A 198 -9.70 -11.26 -11.33
C ARG A 198 -9.41 -10.97 -9.85
N GLY A 199 -9.03 -11.98 -9.08
CA GLY A 199 -8.73 -11.81 -7.65
C GLY A 199 -9.97 -11.46 -6.81
N ILE A 200 -11.14 -11.99 -7.17
CA ILE A 200 -12.42 -11.70 -6.51
C ILE A 200 -12.65 -12.72 -5.40
N TYR A 201 -12.52 -12.28 -4.15
CA TYR A 201 -12.71 -13.15 -2.98
C TYR A 201 -13.55 -12.46 -1.90
N GLY A 202 -14.27 -13.27 -1.11
CA GLY A 202 -14.97 -12.82 0.09
C GLY A 202 -16.23 -11.99 -0.16
N VAL A 203 -16.82 -12.09 -1.35
CA VAL A 203 -18.14 -11.52 -1.69
C VAL A 203 -19.12 -12.68 -1.88
N GLY A 204 -20.25 -12.64 -1.19
CA GLY A 204 -21.28 -13.68 -1.30
C GLY A 204 -22.27 -13.41 -2.43
N ILE A 205 -22.82 -14.50 -3.01
CA ILE A 205 -24.03 -14.46 -3.83
C ILE A 205 -25.10 -15.22 -3.07
N VAL A 206 -26.24 -14.59 -2.83
CA VAL A 206 -27.29 -15.13 -1.96
C VAL A 206 -28.22 -16.05 -2.74
N ASP A 207 -28.34 -17.32 -2.29
CA ASP A 207 -29.33 -18.28 -2.82
C ASP A 207 -30.71 -17.99 -2.24
N VAL A 208 -31.40 -17.00 -2.82
CA VAL A 208 -32.68 -16.52 -2.32
C VAL A 208 -33.82 -17.55 -2.51
N ALA A 209 -33.68 -18.52 -3.44
CA ALA A 209 -34.67 -19.58 -3.65
C ALA A 209 -34.93 -20.41 -2.39
N LYS A 210 -33.92 -20.59 -1.52
CA LYS A 210 -34.01 -21.35 -0.26
C LYS A 210 -34.47 -20.52 0.94
N MET A 211 -34.78 -19.24 0.74
CA MET A 211 -35.04 -18.29 1.85
C MET A 211 -36.51 -17.98 2.08
N SER A 212 -37.44 -18.45 1.28
CA SER A 212 -38.88 -18.23 1.45
C SER A 212 -39.38 -18.59 2.85
N ARG A 213 -38.76 -19.58 3.54
CA ARG A 213 -39.06 -19.95 4.93
C ARG A 213 -38.81 -18.84 5.96
N TYR A 214 -38.15 -17.76 5.58
CA TYR A 214 -37.90 -16.60 6.45
C TYR A 214 -38.85 -15.43 6.17
N GLU A 215 -39.86 -15.59 5.33
CA GLU A 215 -40.81 -14.54 4.97
C GLU A 215 -41.63 -14.10 6.22
N ASP A 216 -42.24 -15.06 6.91
CA ASP A 216 -43.15 -14.83 8.03
C ASP A 216 -42.49 -14.98 9.40
N VAL A 217 -41.18 -14.75 9.49
CA VAL A 217 -40.48 -14.85 10.77
C VAL A 217 -40.79 -13.66 11.67
N ASP A 218 -41.13 -13.90 12.94
CA ASP A 218 -41.28 -12.82 13.93
C ASP A 218 -39.93 -12.11 14.14
N VAL A 219 -39.92 -10.82 13.87
CA VAL A 219 -38.73 -9.95 13.98
C VAL A 219 -38.86 -8.92 15.10
N LYS A 220 -39.94 -9.00 15.92
CA LYS A 220 -40.19 -8.04 17.00
C LYS A 220 -39.00 -7.98 17.96
N ASP A 221 -38.61 -6.76 18.34
CA ASP A 221 -37.52 -6.44 19.26
C ASP A 221 -36.12 -6.98 18.81
N THR A 222 -36.00 -7.40 17.55
CA THR A 222 -34.75 -7.90 16.96
C THR A 222 -34.08 -6.85 16.09
N LEU A 223 -32.81 -7.09 15.77
CA LEU A 223 -32.05 -6.23 14.87
C LEU A 223 -32.66 -6.19 13.44
N ALA A 224 -33.37 -7.26 13.02
CA ALA A 224 -34.12 -7.27 11.76
C ALA A 224 -35.28 -6.25 11.73
N SER A 225 -35.89 -5.96 12.89
CA SER A 225 -36.97 -4.97 12.98
C SER A 225 -36.51 -3.55 12.78
N GLN A 226 -35.21 -3.28 12.92
CA GLN A 226 -34.58 -1.97 12.76
C GLN A 226 -34.24 -1.62 11.31
N LEU A 227 -34.60 -2.49 10.36
CA LEU A 227 -34.37 -2.30 8.92
C LEU A 227 -35.69 -2.27 8.16
N ASP A 228 -35.80 -1.31 7.24
CA ASP A 228 -36.73 -1.38 6.09
C ASP A 228 -36.03 -2.03 4.91
N CYS A 229 -36.75 -2.82 4.13
CA CYS A 229 -36.25 -3.51 2.94
C CYS A 229 -37.11 -3.19 1.74
N LYS A 230 -36.46 -2.72 0.67
CA LYS A 230 -37.13 -2.36 -0.60
C LYS A 230 -37.41 -3.57 -1.50
N ASN A 231 -36.83 -4.72 -1.17
CA ASN A 231 -36.88 -5.94 -1.99
C ASN A 231 -37.24 -7.14 -1.10
N THR A 232 -38.12 -8.02 -1.57
CA THR A 232 -38.59 -9.20 -0.83
C THR A 232 -37.46 -10.17 -0.52
N TYR A 233 -36.55 -10.41 -1.45
CA TYR A 233 -35.41 -11.31 -1.26
C TYR A 233 -34.42 -10.75 -0.23
N ALA A 234 -34.18 -9.42 -0.27
CA ALA A 234 -33.38 -8.74 0.73
C ALA A 234 -34.03 -8.86 2.13
N ARG A 235 -35.37 -8.75 2.24
CA ARG A 235 -36.10 -8.97 3.50
C ARG A 235 -35.90 -10.39 4.03
N TRP A 236 -36.02 -11.41 3.21
CA TRP A 236 -35.79 -12.80 3.63
C TRP A 236 -34.35 -13.01 4.12
N TYR A 237 -33.37 -12.43 3.43
CA TYR A 237 -31.99 -12.54 3.85
C TYR A 237 -31.72 -11.80 5.16
N VAL A 238 -32.25 -10.59 5.34
CA VAL A 238 -32.22 -9.85 6.60
C VAL A 238 -32.85 -10.65 7.73
N ASN A 239 -34.03 -11.23 7.50
CA ASN A 239 -34.70 -12.05 8.50
C ASN A 239 -33.86 -13.29 8.88
N MET A 240 -33.26 -13.95 7.94
CA MET A 240 -32.36 -15.09 8.17
C MET A 240 -31.17 -14.70 9.05
N LEU A 241 -30.55 -13.53 8.77
CA LEU A 241 -29.37 -13.08 9.50
C LEU A 241 -29.68 -12.50 10.87
N LEU A 242 -30.76 -11.71 11.00
CA LEU A 242 -30.96 -10.79 12.11
C LEU A 242 -32.19 -11.09 13.01
N SER A 243 -33.11 -11.95 12.60
CA SER A 243 -34.34 -12.23 13.39
C SER A 243 -34.09 -12.85 14.77
N LYS A 244 -32.90 -13.40 14.98
CA LYS A 244 -32.54 -13.98 16.29
C LYS A 244 -31.59 -13.11 17.10
N VAL A 245 -31.30 -11.89 16.64
CA VAL A 245 -30.41 -10.93 17.30
C VAL A 245 -31.23 -9.91 18.04
N GLN A 246 -31.33 -10.03 19.36
CA GLN A 246 -32.12 -9.14 20.20
C GLN A 246 -31.47 -7.76 20.34
N CYS A 247 -32.29 -6.73 20.25
CA CYS A 247 -31.90 -5.36 20.53
C CYS A 247 -32.01 -5.10 22.03
N VAL A 248 -30.92 -4.72 22.68
CA VAL A 248 -30.88 -4.49 24.13
C VAL A 248 -30.16 -3.18 24.44
N ASP A 249 -30.74 -2.33 25.22
CA ASP A 249 -30.15 -1.03 25.58
C ASP A 249 -29.13 -1.15 26.73
N ASP A 250 -29.36 -2.04 27.66
CA ASP A 250 -28.50 -2.25 28.82
C ASP A 250 -27.58 -3.46 28.61
N VAL A 251 -26.27 -3.21 28.66
CA VAL A 251 -25.22 -4.23 28.48
C VAL A 251 -25.36 -5.40 29.48
N THR A 252 -25.94 -5.16 30.68
CA THR A 252 -26.12 -6.20 31.69
C THR A 252 -27.19 -7.21 31.31
N GLN A 253 -28.11 -6.84 30.43
CA GLN A 253 -29.21 -7.70 29.96
C GLN A 253 -28.81 -8.59 28.77
N LEU A 254 -27.67 -8.35 28.13
CA LEU A 254 -27.18 -9.13 26.97
C LEU A 254 -27.20 -10.65 27.23
N ARG A 255 -26.79 -11.07 28.44
CA ARG A 255 -26.73 -12.48 28.84
C ARG A 255 -28.07 -13.19 28.92
N ASN A 256 -29.18 -12.47 28.91
CA ASN A 256 -30.52 -13.03 28.98
C ASN A 256 -30.99 -13.65 27.66
N TYR A 257 -30.23 -13.45 26.58
CA TYR A 257 -30.56 -13.90 25.24
C TYR A 257 -29.45 -14.77 24.66
N ALA A 258 -29.76 -15.64 23.70
CA ALA A 258 -28.77 -16.45 22.98
C ALA A 258 -27.86 -15.60 22.11
N THR A 259 -28.44 -14.53 21.51
CA THR A 259 -27.68 -13.53 20.74
C THR A 259 -28.35 -12.18 20.96
N ALA A 260 -27.60 -11.20 21.40
CA ALA A 260 -28.07 -9.84 21.61
C ALA A 260 -26.97 -8.82 21.34
N ILE A 261 -27.38 -7.59 20.99
CA ILE A 261 -26.46 -6.50 20.71
C ILE A 261 -26.98 -5.19 21.30
N THR A 262 -26.06 -4.34 21.76
CA THR A 262 -26.38 -2.97 22.19
C THR A 262 -26.16 -1.96 21.07
N PRO A 263 -26.78 -0.76 21.14
CA PRO A 263 -26.49 0.34 20.22
C PRO A 263 -25.00 0.74 20.20
N THR A 264 -24.28 0.50 21.31
CA THR A 264 -22.82 0.75 21.43
C THR A 264 -21.98 -0.38 20.91
N CYS A 265 -22.56 -1.32 20.15
CA CYS A 265 -21.87 -2.44 19.47
C CYS A 265 -21.22 -3.45 20.43
N MET A 266 -21.79 -3.66 21.63
CA MET A 266 -21.48 -4.84 22.45
C MET A 266 -22.36 -6.00 22.00
N LEU A 267 -21.74 -7.02 21.40
CA LEU A 267 -22.38 -8.24 20.91
C LEU A 267 -22.19 -9.38 21.92
N TYR A 268 -23.29 -10.03 22.30
CA TYR A 268 -23.27 -11.30 23.01
C TYR A 268 -23.74 -12.44 22.09
N LYS A 269 -22.90 -13.44 21.92
CA LYS A 269 -23.19 -14.61 21.09
C LYS A 269 -22.33 -15.78 21.55
N ASN A 270 -22.87 -16.98 21.51
CA ASN A 270 -22.17 -18.21 21.94
C ASN A 270 -21.52 -18.05 23.32
N TYR A 271 -22.29 -17.53 24.29
CA TYR A 271 -21.89 -17.30 25.70
C TYR A 271 -20.69 -16.32 25.86
N THR A 272 -20.39 -15.52 24.85
CA THR A 272 -19.26 -14.60 24.85
C THR A 272 -19.70 -13.19 24.49
N ALA A 273 -19.34 -12.21 25.32
CA ALA A 273 -19.50 -10.79 25.01
C ALA A 273 -18.26 -10.21 24.34
N ARG A 274 -18.44 -9.48 23.25
CA ARG A 274 -17.34 -8.83 22.49
C ARG A 274 -17.79 -7.45 22.00
N ALA A 275 -16.88 -6.47 22.06
CA ALA A 275 -17.07 -5.22 21.35
C ALA A 275 -16.75 -5.41 19.86
N ILE A 276 -17.62 -4.96 18.98
CA ILE A 276 -17.34 -4.92 17.55
C ILE A 276 -16.34 -3.79 17.28
N ASN A 277 -15.33 -4.06 16.47
CA ASN A 277 -14.29 -3.07 16.14
C ASN A 277 -14.91 -1.88 15.38
N PRO A 278 -14.74 -0.63 15.84
CA PRO A 278 -15.28 0.56 15.18
C PRO A 278 -14.90 0.69 13.69
N ARG A 279 -13.74 0.18 13.27
CA ARG A 279 -13.33 0.18 11.86
C ARG A 279 -14.31 -0.50 10.91
N ILE A 280 -15.20 -1.38 11.45
CA ILE A 280 -16.20 -2.10 10.66
C ILE A 280 -17.40 -1.21 10.34
N TYR A 281 -17.79 -0.31 11.25
CA TYR A 281 -19.01 0.48 11.17
C TYR A 281 -18.80 2.00 11.09
N ASN A 282 -17.55 2.50 11.24
CA ASN A 282 -17.25 3.94 11.09
C ASN A 282 -17.52 4.47 9.68
N LYS A 283 -17.60 3.59 8.71
CA LYS A 283 -17.99 3.91 7.34
C LYS A 283 -19.34 3.23 7.07
N PRO A 284 -20.45 3.99 7.10
CA PRO A 284 -21.76 3.43 6.83
C PRO A 284 -21.95 3.11 5.35
N TYR A 285 -22.73 2.09 5.06
CA TYR A 285 -23.12 1.66 3.71
C TYR A 285 -24.64 1.43 3.60
N ILE A 286 -25.34 1.28 4.70
CA ILE A 286 -26.78 1.00 4.72
C ILE A 286 -27.57 2.29 4.60
N GLY A 287 -28.47 2.39 3.62
CA GLY A 287 -29.38 3.51 3.46
C GLY A 287 -28.70 4.83 3.04
N LEU A 288 -27.65 4.75 2.25
CA LEU A 288 -27.00 5.91 1.64
C LEU A 288 -27.51 6.11 0.22
#